data_7755a2c9550e93cb363ab3223959ad4a
#
_entry.id   7755a2c9550e93cb363ab3223959ad4a
#
_cell.length_a   1.000
_cell.length_b   1.000
_cell.length_c   1.000
_cell.angle_alpha   90.00
_cell.angle_beta   90.00
_cell.angle_gamma   90.00
#
_symmetry.space_group_name_H-M   'P 1'
#
loop_
_entity.id
_entity.type
_entity.pdbx_description
1 polymer ?
#
loop_
_entity_poly.entity_id
_entity_poly.type
_entity_poly.pdbx_seq_one_letter_code
_entity_poly.pdbx_strand_id
1 'polypeptide(L)'
;ANFIFFNSSADSLNDNDYALVKEYLNNLNSLEADFFQVSSNGDIKECKIYLSIPGKLRISYKKPGNLLITSNGFWLTVQDKKLKQTNNFPINQTPLNLFLNKELNFDEDKFKIKFEKTSGVVTLSFSDNQKLNSSIFKLIFTNTPLKLKKWIIIDEFNNETSVLLQNLVTGNKYSNALFFPEDFGDLNDN
;
A
#
# COMPACT_ATOMS: atom_id res chain seq x y z
N ALA A 1 -15.55 -43.05 3.54
CA ALA A 1 -15.33 -41.62 3.33
C ALA A 1 -13.83 -41.37 3.44
N ASN A 2 -13.15 -41.19 2.28
CA ASN A 2 -11.73 -40.86 2.25
C ASN A 2 -11.60 -39.33 2.46
N PHE A 3 -11.08 -38.92 3.61
CA PHE A 3 -10.64 -37.58 3.84
C PHE A 3 -9.30 -37.37 3.14
N ILE A 4 -9.29 -36.59 2.06
CA ILE A 4 -8.07 -36.13 1.44
C ILE A 4 -7.56 -34.97 2.28
N PHE A 5 -6.54 -35.19 3.08
CA PHE A 5 -5.79 -34.13 3.73
C PHE A 5 -4.95 -33.42 2.67
N PHE A 6 -5.31 -32.20 2.30
CA PHE A 6 -4.40 -31.32 1.59
C PHE A 6 -3.29 -30.93 2.58
N ASN A 7 -2.15 -31.59 2.47
CA ASN A 7 -0.92 -31.09 3.08
C ASN A 7 -0.54 -29.82 2.35
N SER A 8 -0.81 -28.67 2.96
CA SER A 8 -0.20 -27.42 2.58
C SER A 8 1.28 -27.51 2.93
N SER A 9 2.11 -27.90 1.96
CA SER A 9 3.55 -27.83 2.10
C SER A 9 3.92 -26.34 2.20
N ALA A 10 4.35 -25.91 3.38
CA ALA A 10 5.10 -24.67 3.48
C ALA A 10 6.39 -24.90 2.68
N ASP A 11 6.51 -24.25 1.51
CA ASP A 11 7.75 -24.26 0.76
C ASP A 11 8.86 -23.73 1.67
N SER A 12 10.01 -24.41 1.67
CA SER A 12 11.16 -23.94 2.45
C SER A 12 11.50 -22.51 2.04
N LEU A 13 11.48 -21.61 3.01
CA LEU A 13 11.95 -20.24 2.83
C LEU A 13 13.37 -20.30 2.29
N ASN A 14 13.57 -19.77 1.09
CA ASN A 14 14.88 -19.62 0.50
C ASN A 14 15.35 -18.18 0.74
N ASP A 15 16.53 -17.99 1.30
CA ASP A 15 17.16 -16.67 1.50
C ASP A 15 17.17 -15.85 0.20
N ASN A 16 17.18 -16.53 -0.95
CA ASN A 16 17.10 -15.92 -2.26
C ASN A 16 15.75 -15.21 -2.52
N ASP A 17 14.62 -15.78 -2.09
CA ASP A 17 13.30 -15.16 -2.31
C ASP A 17 13.16 -13.86 -1.53
N TYR A 18 13.68 -13.82 -0.30
CA TYR A 18 13.71 -12.61 0.52
C TYR A 18 14.60 -11.53 -0.11
N ALA A 19 15.78 -11.91 -0.59
CA ALA A 19 16.69 -11.00 -1.29
C ALA A 19 16.05 -10.41 -2.55
N LEU A 20 15.34 -11.21 -3.34
CA LEU A 20 14.63 -10.75 -4.54
C LEU A 20 13.52 -9.75 -4.21
N VAL A 21 12.75 -9.97 -3.13
CA VAL A 21 11.73 -9.02 -2.69
C VAL A 21 12.36 -7.71 -2.21
N LYS A 22 13.46 -7.78 -1.46
CA LYS A 22 14.22 -6.59 -1.06
C LYS A 22 14.70 -5.80 -2.26
N GLU A 23 15.29 -6.47 -3.23
CA GLU A 23 15.78 -5.86 -4.48
C GLU A 23 14.62 -5.21 -5.25
N TYR A 24 13.48 -5.92 -5.40
CA TYR A 24 12.28 -5.37 -6.04
C TYR A 24 11.84 -4.07 -5.39
N LEU A 25 11.73 -4.03 -4.06
CA LEU A 25 11.28 -2.84 -3.32
C LEU A 25 12.31 -1.71 -3.37
N ASN A 26 13.61 -2.02 -3.30
CA ASN A 26 14.68 -1.01 -3.41
C ASN A 26 14.74 -0.37 -4.80
N ASN A 27 14.39 -1.11 -5.83
CA ASN A 27 14.35 -0.64 -7.22
C ASN A 27 13.01 0.03 -7.58
N LEU A 28 11.99 -0.08 -6.73
CA LEU A 28 10.71 0.56 -6.94
C LEU A 28 10.80 2.07 -6.70
N ASN A 29 10.91 2.84 -7.78
CA ASN A 29 10.97 4.30 -7.73
C ASN A 29 9.62 4.95 -8.04
N SER A 30 8.78 4.27 -8.80
CA SER A 30 7.43 4.72 -9.13
C SER A 30 6.52 3.56 -9.45
N LEU A 31 5.23 3.78 -9.23
CA LEU A 31 4.18 2.81 -9.52
C LEU A 31 2.92 3.54 -9.96
N GLU A 32 2.28 3.01 -10.98
CA GLU A 32 0.92 3.36 -11.39
C GLU A 32 0.11 2.08 -11.49
N ALA A 33 -1.10 2.09 -10.94
CA ALA A 33 -2.02 0.96 -11.03
C ALA A 33 -3.47 1.41 -10.89
N ASP A 34 -4.39 0.64 -11.47
CA ASP A 34 -5.76 0.58 -10.99
C ASP A 34 -5.80 -0.35 -9.79
N PHE A 35 -6.70 -0.12 -8.82
CA PHE A 35 -6.86 -1.04 -7.71
C PHE A 35 -8.30 -1.11 -7.20
N PHE A 36 -8.62 -2.23 -6.58
CA PHE A 36 -9.82 -2.41 -5.79
C PHE A 36 -9.46 -2.42 -4.31
N GLN A 37 -10.09 -1.54 -3.56
CA GLN A 37 -10.01 -1.53 -2.11
C GLN A 37 -11.20 -2.29 -1.55
N VAL A 38 -10.93 -3.29 -0.71
CA VAL A 38 -11.94 -4.06 0.01
C VAL A 38 -11.78 -3.78 1.50
N SER A 39 -12.80 -3.23 2.12
CA SER A 39 -12.84 -2.94 3.54
C SER A 39 -13.39 -4.13 4.34
N SER A 40 -13.17 -4.14 5.66
CA SER A 40 -13.63 -5.23 6.56
C SER A 40 -15.14 -5.49 6.51
N ASN A 41 -15.94 -4.45 6.22
CA ASN A 41 -17.39 -4.55 6.04
C ASN A 41 -17.81 -5.09 4.68
N GLY A 42 -16.85 -5.42 3.79
CA GLY A 42 -17.10 -5.92 2.45
C GLY A 42 -17.31 -4.83 1.38
N ASP A 43 -17.21 -3.55 1.72
CA ASP A 43 -17.30 -2.47 0.74
C ASP A 43 -16.14 -2.54 -0.24
N ILE A 44 -16.46 -2.42 -1.54
CA ILE A 44 -15.49 -2.42 -2.62
C ILE A 44 -15.47 -1.05 -3.28
N LYS A 45 -14.28 -0.46 -3.40
CA LYS A 45 -14.06 0.81 -4.07
C LYS A 45 -13.01 0.64 -5.16
N GLU A 46 -13.32 1.14 -6.35
CA GLU A 46 -12.37 1.19 -7.45
C GLU A 46 -11.60 2.51 -7.42
N CYS A 47 -10.30 2.41 -7.57
CA CYS A 47 -9.38 3.53 -7.39
C CYS A 47 -8.26 3.48 -8.43
N LYS A 48 -7.58 4.61 -8.59
CA LYS A 48 -6.31 4.70 -9.30
C LYS A 48 -5.23 5.26 -8.38
N ILE A 49 -4.04 4.66 -8.44
CA ILE A 49 -2.90 5.08 -7.64
C ILE A 49 -1.73 5.48 -8.51
N TYR A 50 -1.04 6.52 -8.08
CA TYR A 50 0.28 6.92 -8.54
C TYR A 50 1.19 7.05 -7.33
N LEU A 51 2.37 6.44 -7.43
CA LEU A 51 3.45 6.58 -6.45
C LEU A 51 4.69 7.15 -7.12
N SER A 52 5.39 8.01 -6.42
CA SER A 52 6.75 8.39 -6.75
C SER A 52 7.55 8.42 -5.44
N ILE A 53 8.42 7.44 -5.27
CA ILE A 53 9.20 7.25 -4.06
C ILE A 53 10.45 8.15 -4.12
N PRO A 54 10.77 8.86 -3.03
CA PRO A 54 10.13 8.80 -1.71
C PRO A 54 8.91 9.72 -1.55
N GLY A 55 7.97 9.27 -0.77
CA GLY A 55 6.95 10.07 -0.10
C GLY A 55 5.77 10.58 -0.92
N LYS A 56 5.79 10.48 -2.25
CA LYS A 56 4.75 11.05 -3.10
C LYS A 56 3.70 10.01 -3.47
N LEU A 57 2.43 10.38 -3.26
CA LEU A 57 1.28 9.52 -3.47
C LEU A 57 0.11 10.33 -4.05
N ARG A 58 -0.63 9.73 -4.97
CA ARG A 58 -1.98 10.14 -5.36
C ARG A 58 -2.87 8.93 -5.47
N ILE A 59 -3.99 8.94 -4.75
CA ILE A 59 -5.06 7.96 -4.86
C ILE A 59 -6.34 8.70 -5.22
N SER A 60 -6.95 8.31 -6.33
CA SER A 60 -8.22 8.87 -6.81
C SER A 60 -9.27 7.78 -6.78
N TYR A 61 -10.34 7.98 -6.01
CA TYR A 61 -11.48 7.08 -5.97
C TYR A 61 -12.40 7.35 -7.17
N LYS A 62 -12.74 6.29 -7.92
CA LYS A 62 -13.69 6.38 -9.03
C LYS A 62 -15.12 6.56 -8.50
N LYS A 63 -15.98 7.17 -9.30
CA LYS A 63 -17.40 7.37 -8.93
C LYS A 63 -18.07 6.04 -8.56
N PRO A 64 -18.95 6.03 -7.55
CA PRO A 64 -19.50 7.16 -6.81
C PRO A 64 -18.57 7.74 -5.73
N GLY A 65 -17.33 7.23 -5.57
CA GLY A 65 -16.36 7.74 -4.63
C GLY A 65 -15.91 9.18 -4.97
N ASN A 66 -15.75 9.99 -3.92
CA ASN A 66 -15.38 11.41 -4.06
C ASN A 66 -14.05 11.73 -3.39
N LEU A 67 -13.34 10.71 -2.90
CA LEU A 67 -12.09 10.93 -2.18
C LEU A 67 -10.91 11.08 -3.13
N LEU A 68 -10.07 12.03 -2.80
CA LEU A 68 -8.72 12.19 -3.32
C LEU A 68 -7.74 12.20 -2.17
N ILE A 69 -6.76 11.31 -2.21
CA ILE A 69 -5.67 11.26 -1.24
C ILE A 69 -4.38 11.62 -1.97
N THR A 70 -3.67 12.61 -1.47
CA THR A 70 -2.37 13.02 -2.02
C THR A 70 -1.31 13.07 -0.92
N SER A 71 -0.06 12.88 -1.30
CA SER A 71 1.09 13.15 -0.44
C SER A 71 2.22 13.80 -1.22
N ASN A 72 2.77 14.86 -0.64
CA ASN A 72 3.94 15.56 -1.18
C ASN A 72 5.28 15.14 -0.52
N GLY A 73 5.23 14.13 0.35
CA GLY A 73 6.36 13.63 1.12
C GLY A 73 6.39 14.07 2.59
N PHE A 74 5.61 15.09 2.95
CA PHE A 74 5.51 15.60 4.33
C PHE A 74 4.09 15.46 4.88
N TRP A 75 3.10 15.79 4.08
CA TRP A 75 1.70 15.76 4.43
C TRP A 75 0.95 14.74 3.58
N LEU A 76 0.12 13.96 4.24
CA LEU A 76 -0.95 13.19 3.62
C LEU A 76 -2.22 14.03 3.68
N THR A 77 -2.74 14.42 2.52
CA THR A 77 -3.94 15.23 2.38
C THR A 77 -5.10 14.37 1.89
N VAL A 78 -6.19 14.36 2.63
CA VAL A 78 -7.43 13.65 2.27
C VAL A 78 -8.49 14.69 1.94
N GLN A 79 -8.98 14.68 0.70
CA GLN A 79 -10.01 15.58 0.21
C GLN A 79 -11.30 14.82 -0.10
N ASP A 80 -12.41 15.28 0.45
CA ASP A 80 -13.74 14.88 0.01
C ASP A 80 -14.25 15.91 -1.00
N LYS A 81 -14.27 15.54 -2.28
CA LYS A 81 -14.66 16.45 -3.37
C LYS A 81 -16.14 16.85 -3.32
N LYS A 82 -16.99 15.99 -2.76
CA LYS A 82 -18.43 16.26 -2.63
C LYS A 82 -18.70 17.26 -1.51
N LEU A 83 -18.04 17.07 -0.37
CA LEU A 83 -18.19 17.92 0.81
C LEU A 83 -17.27 19.15 0.76
N LYS A 84 -16.35 19.23 -0.21
CA LYS A 84 -15.30 20.26 -0.30
C LYS A 84 -14.49 20.39 1.00
N GLN A 85 -14.21 19.25 1.64
CA GLN A 85 -13.45 19.17 2.87
C GLN A 85 -12.04 18.67 2.61
N THR A 86 -11.07 19.24 3.30
CA THR A 86 -9.67 18.86 3.23
C THR A 86 -9.13 18.64 4.64
N ASN A 87 -8.53 17.47 4.86
CA ASN A 87 -7.85 17.13 6.11
C ASN A 87 -6.39 16.77 5.82
N ASN A 88 -5.47 17.27 6.64
CA ASN A 88 -4.04 17.04 6.51
C ASN A 88 -3.53 16.23 7.71
N PHE A 89 -2.70 15.23 7.42
CA PHE A 89 -2.06 14.37 8.42
C PHE A 89 -0.56 14.36 8.16
N PRO A 90 0.30 14.43 9.18
CA PRO A 90 1.73 14.16 9.01
C PRO A 90 1.92 12.73 8.48
N ILE A 91 2.69 12.58 7.39
CA ILE A 91 2.84 11.26 6.74
C ILE A 91 3.47 10.22 7.64
N ASN A 92 4.38 10.63 8.53
CA ASN A 92 5.05 9.76 9.48
C ASN A 92 4.14 9.15 10.55
N GLN A 93 2.91 9.64 10.67
CA GLN A 93 1.87 9.08 11.55
C GLN A 93 0.95 8.08 10.84
N THR A 94 1.18 7.83 9.58
CA THR A 94 0.35 6.93 8.77
C THR A 94 1.08 5.62 8.48
N PRO A 95 0.38 4.46 8.41
CA PRO A 95 0.99 3.19 8.04
C PRO A 95 1.64 3.22 6.64
N LEU A 96 1.16 4.10 5.76
CA LEU A 96 1.70 4.29 4.41
C LEU A 96 3.14 4.81 4.42
N ASN A 97 3.58 5.45 5.51
CA ASN A 97 4.95 5.94 5.64
C ASN A 97 5.99 4.85 5.41
N LEU A 98 5.73 3.63 5.89
CA LEU A 98 6.60 2.48 5.70
C LEU A 98 6.84 2.15 4.22
N PHE A 99 5.78 2.26 3.42
CA PHE A 99 5.84 1.95 1.98
C PHE A 99 6.38 3.12 1.15
N LEU A 100 6.09 4.35 1.57
CA LEU A 100 6.45 5.55 0.82
C LEU A 100 7.88 6.03 1.07
N ASN A 101 8.49 5.66 2.18
CA ASN A 101 9.88 6.01 2.45
C ASN A 101 10.83 4.98 1.83
N LYS A 102 11.89 5.47 1.16
CA LYS A 102 13.04 4.63 0.75
C LYS A 102 13.72 3.92 1.94
N GLU A 103 13.37 4.31 3.13
CA GLU A 103 13.80 3.71 4.39
C GLU A 103 13.04 2.43 4.75
N LEU A 104 12.52 1.69 3.78
CA LEU A 104 12.33 0.25 3.93
C LEU A 104 13.73 -0.40 4.06
N ASN A 105 14.51 0.14 4.99
CA ASN A 105 15.83 -0.38 5.35
C ASN A 105 15.71 -1.72 6.07
N PHE A 106 14.54 -2.39 5.99
CA PHE A 106 14.33 -3.68 6.65
C PHE A 106 14.95 -3.67 8.05
N ASP A 107 14.76 -2.54 8.74
CA ASP A 107 15.35 -2.27 10.06
C ASP A 107 14.59 -3.11 11.09
N GLU A 108 15.17 -4.26 11.41
CA GLU A 108 14.59 -5.21 12.37
C GLU A 108 14.57 -4.66 13.80
N ASP A 109 15.32 -3.60 14.10
CA ASP A 109 15.25 -2.92 15.39
C ASP A 109 13.95 -2.09 15.50
N LYS A 110 13.49 -1.54 14.39
CA LYS A 110 12.24 -0.76 14.34
C LYS A 110 11.02 -1.59 14.01
N PHE A 111 11.17 -2.62 13.17
CA PHE A 111 10.05 -3.39 12.64
C PHE A 111 10.20 -4.86 12.88
N LYS A 112 9.13 -5.49 13.32
CA LYS A 112 8.99 -6.94 13.23
C LYS A 112 8.66 -7.28 11.78
N ILE A 113 9.61 -7.92 11.10
CA ILE A 113 9.50 -8.33 9.71
C ILE A 113 9.21 -9.83 9.67
N LYS A 114 8.17 -10.22 8.93
CA LYS A 114 7.84 -11.61 8.69
C LYS A 114 7.78 -11.86 7.20
N PHE A 115 8.49 -12.88 6.75
CA PHE A 115 8.52 -13.32 5.36
C PHE A 115 7.95 -14.73 5.27
N GLU A 116 6.99 -14.93 4.38
CA GLU A 116 6.31 -16.22 4.20
C GLU A 116 6.17 -16.52 2.71
N LYS A 117 6.33 -17.79 2.35
CA LYS A 117 6.09 -18.29 0.99
C LYS A 117 5.13 -19.46 1.04
N THR A 118 4.09 -19.43 0.24
CA THR A 118 3.12 -20.51 0.14
C THR A 118 2.56 -20.57 -1.28
N SER A 119 2.68 -21.71 -1.94
CA SER A 119 2.05 -22.00 -3.24
C SER A 119 2.27 -20.90 -4.31
N GLY A 120 3.52 -20.44 -4.47
CA GLY A 120 3.87 -19.42 -5.46
C GLY A 120 3.51 -17.98 -5.08
N VAL A 121 3.07 -17.76 -3.84
CA VAL A 121 2.80 -16.44 -3.27
C VAL A 121 3.82 -16.14 -2.18
N VAL A 122 4.39 -14.94 -2.24
CA VAL A 122 5.31 -14.43 -1.24
C VAL A 122 4.63 -13.29 -0.48
N THR A 123 4.66 -13.36 0.84
CA THR A 123 4.10 -12.33 1.72
C THR A 123 5.20 -11.76 2.60
N LEU A 124 5.38 -10.45 2.56
CA LEU A 124 6.25 -9.69 3.44
C LEU A 124 5.38 -8.83 4.36
N SER A 125 5.49 -9.05 5.66
CA SER A 125 4.69 -8.35 6.67
C SER A 125 5.60 -7.49 7.55
N PHE A 126 5.10 -6.29 7.88
CA PHE A 126 5.75 -5.33 8.77
C PHE A 126 4.81 -4.92 9.89
N SER A 127 5.32 -4.83 11.10
CA SER A 127 4.65 -4.19 12.23
C SER A 127 5.67 -3.43 13.06
N ASP A 128 5.24 -2.35 13.71
CA ASP A 128 6.12 -1.56 14.58
C ASP A 128 6.53 -2.40 15.79
N ASN A 129 7.84 -2.59 16.00
CA ASN A 129 8.37 -3.42 17.06
C ASN A 129 8.24 -2.77 18.46
N GLN A 130 8.03 -1.44 18.49
CA GLN A 130 7.99 -0.66 19.72
C GLN A 130 6.55 -0.45 20.25
N LYS A 131 5.53 -0.79 19.46
CA LYS A 131 4.12 -0.60 19.83
C LYS A 131 3.42 -1.92 20.03
N LEU A 132 2.80 -2.08 21.20
CA LEU A 132 1.81 -3.12 21.44
C LEU A 132 0.57 -2.79 20.57
N ASN A 133 0.06 -3.76 19.80
CA ASN A 133 -1.07 -3.60 18.89
C ASN A 133 -0.81 -2.59 17.76
N SER A 134 0.38 -2.61 17.18
CA SER A 134 0.66 -1.82 15.99
C SER A 134 -0.10 -2.33 14.75
N SER A 135 -0.42 -1.42 13.84
CA SER A 135 -0.94 -1.80 12.54
C SER A 135 0.04 -2.73 11.82
N ILE A 136 -0.48 -3.72 11.12
CA ILE A 136 0.30 -4.64 10.29
C ILE A 136 0.13 -4.23 8.83
N PHE A 137 1.23 -4.05 8.14
CA PHE A 137 1.26 -3.83 6.71
C PHE A 137 1.82 -5.07 6.01
N LYS A 138 1.07 -5.63 5.06
CA LYS A 138 1.50 -6.81 4.30
C LYS A 138 1.61 -6.46 2.82
N LEU A 139 2.71 -6.88 2.20
CA LEU A 139 2.92 -6.86 0.76
C LEU A 139 2.88 -8.28 0.23
N ILE A 140 2.05 -8.51 -0.78
CA ILE A 140 1.81 -9.84 -1.34
C ILE A 140 2.23 -9.82 -2.81
N PHE A 141 3.14 -10.72 -3.15
CA PHE A 141 3.73 -10.87 -4.47
C PHE A 141 3.38 -12.23 -5.08
N THR A 142 3.26 -12.29 -6.40
CA THR A 142 3.46 -13.54 -7.12
C THR A 142 4.96 -13.82 -7.15
N ASN A 143 5.37 -15.11 -7.19
CA ASN A 143 6.79 -15.46 -7.17
C ASN A 143 7.40 -15.55 -8.58
N THR A 144 6.67 -16.04 -9.56
CA THR A 144 7.19 -16.27 -10.91
C THR A 144 6.20 -15.75 -11.96
N PRO A 145 6.46 -14.58 -12.56
CA PRO A 145 7.47 -13.60 -12.18
C PRO A 145 7.15 -12.90 -10.85
N LEU A 146 8.17 -12.38 -10.16
CA LEU A 146 7.98 -11.60 -8.95
C LEU A 146 7.26 -10.29 -9.28
N LYS A 147 6.04 -10.13 -8.79
CA LYS A 147 5.21 -8.93 -9.02
C LYS A 147 4.37 -8.63 -7.78
N LEU A 148 4.38 -7.37 -7.35
CA LEU A 148 3.46 -6.90 -6.32
C LEU A 148 2.02 -7.00 -6.84
N LYS A 149 1.16 -7.69 -6.10
CA LYS A 149 -0.25 -7.92 -6.47
C LYS A 149 -1.24 -7.28 -5.54
N LYS A 150 -0.89 -7.25 -4.27
CA LYS A 150 -1.82 -6.85 -3.23
C LYS A 150 -1.04 -6.29 -2.06
N TRP A 151 -1.62 -5.34 -1.34
CA TRP A 151 -1.24 -5.06 0.03
C TRP A 151 -2.44 -5.12 0.95
N ILE A 152 -2.16 -5.35 2.22
CA ILE A 152 -3.16 -5.41 3.26
C ILE A 152 -2.69 -4.52 4.41
N ILE A 153 -3.60 -3.73 4.94
CA ILE A 153 -3.41 -2.98 6.17
C ILE A 153 -4.37 -3.56 7.20
N ILE A 154 -3.83 -4.00 8.33
CA ILE A 154 -4.63 -4.41 9.49
C ILE A 154 -4.38 -3.35 10.56
N ASP A 155 -5.42 -2.63 10.96
CA ASP A 155 -5.31 -1.57 11.96
C ASP A 155 -5.23 -2.13 13.40
N GLU A 156 -5.06 -1.26 14.38
CA GLU A 156 -4.99 -1.61 15.79
C GLU A 156 -6.28 -2.24 16.35
N PHE A 157 -7.40 -2.10 15.64
CA PHE A 157 -8.71 -2.69 15.97
C PHE A 157 -8.98 -3.98 15.20
N ASN A 158 -7.98 -4.52 14.49
CA ASN A 158 -8.08 -5.68 13.59
C ASN A 158 -9.02 -5.48 12.38
N ASN A 159 -9.29 -4.24 11.98
CA ASN A 159 -9.98 -4.00 10.72
C ASN A 159 -8.99 -4.18 9.56
N GLU A 160 -9.37 -5.02 8.60
CA GLU A 160 -8.55 -5.28 7.43
C GLU A 160 -9.00 -4.42 6.25
N THR A 161 -8.05 -3.76 5.61
CA THR A 161 -8.22 -3.11 4.32
C THR A 161 -7.29 -3.77 3.32
N SER A 162 -7.86 -4.39 2.30
CA SER A 162 -7.13 -5.02 1.22
C SER A 162 -7.13 -4.14 -0.03
N VAL A 163 -5.98 -4.02 -0.68
CA VAL A 163 -5.80 -3.30 -1.94
C VAL A 163 -5.26 -4.25 -3.00
N LEU A 164 -6.09 -4.60 -3.96
CA LEU A 164 -5.75 -5.49 -5.07
C LEU A 164 -5.35 -4.67 -6.29
N LEU A 165 -4.10 -4.80 -6.73
CA LEU A 165 -3.52 -4.04 -7.84
C LEU A 165 -3.81 -4.71 -9.18
N GLN A 166 -4.16 -3.88 -10.17
CA GLN A 166 -4.32 -4.27 -11.57
C GLN A 166 -3.58 -3.28 -12.48
N ASN A 167 -3.20 -3.72 -13.67
CA ASN A 167 -2.54 -2.88 -14.67
C ASN A 167 -1.31 -2.15 -14.13
N LEU A 168 -0.56 -2.82 -13.26
CA LEU A 168 0.58 -2.23 -12.58
C LEU A 168 1.71 -1.94 -13.56
N VAL A 169 2.15 -0.68 -13.58
CA VAL A 169 3.30 -0.18 -14.35
C VAL A 169 4.27 0.50 -13.38
N THR A 170 5.56 0.29 -13.58
CA THR A 170 6.62 0.89 -12.76
C THR A 170 7.61 1.65 -13.64
N GLY A 171 8.41 2.53 -13.03
CA GLY A 171 9.49 3.23 -13.71
C GLY A 171 9.10 4.51 -14.46
N ASN A 172 7.82 4.87 -14.49
CA ASN A 172 7.37 6.13 -15.09
C ASN A 172 7.79 7.35 -14.25
N LYS A 173 8.02 8.47 -14.94
CA LYS A 173 8.25 9.76 -14.29
C LYS A 173 6.96 10.57 -14.29
N TYR A 174 6.65 11.18 -13.16
CA TYR A 174 5.46 12.01 -12.98
C TYR A 174 5.83 13.44 -12.60
N SER A 175 5.01 14.40 -13.06
CA SER A 175 5.13 15.78 -12.61
C SER A 175 4.85 15.88 -11.10
N ASN A 176 5.57 16.74 -10.41
CA ASN A 176 5.32 17.03 -9.00
C ASN A 176 3.90 17.53 -8.73
N ALA A 177 3.31 18.27 -9.66
CA ALA A 177 1.94 18.79 -9.56
C ALA A 177 0.89 17.69 -9.38
N LEU A 178 1.16 16.47 -9.89
CA LEU A 178 0.25 15.32 -9.72
C LEU A 178 -0.01 14.99 -8.25
N PHE A 179 0.93 15.27 -7.37
CA PHE A 179 0.92 14.85 -5.97
C PHE A 179 0.44 15.93 -5.00
N PHE A 180 -0.03 17.06 -5.53
CA PHE A 180 -0.65 18.10 -4.73
C PHE A 180 -2.17 17.94 -4.69
N PRO A 181 -2.81 18.42 -3.61
CA PRO A 181 -4.26 18.43 -3.52
C PRO A 181 -4.86 19.31 -4.63
N GLU A 182 -6.11 19.04 -4.98
CA GLU A 182 -6.87 19.85 -5.92
C GLU A 182 -7.38 21.11 -5.20
N ASP A 183 -7.38 22.22 -5.91
CA ASP A 183 -8.05 23.44 -5.46
C ASP A 183 -9.56 23.30 -5.72
N PHE A 184 -10.38 23.49 -4.69
CA PHE A 184 -11.84 23.47 -4.83
C PHE A 184 -12.44 24.78 -5.35
N GLY A 185 -11.59 25.79 -5.61
CA GLY A 185 -12.01 27.13 -5.97
C GLY A 185 -12.69 27.86 -4.80
N ASP A 186 -12.46 29.14 -4.67
CA ASP A 186 -13.22 29.97 -3.75
C ASP A 186 -14.67 30.06 -4.23
N LEU A 187 -15.64 29.88 -3.32
CA LEU A 187 -17.08 30.02 -3.58
C LEU A 187 -17.51 31.49 -3.86
N ASN A 188 -16.58 32.35 -4.21
CA ASN A 188 -16.80 33.79 -4.32
C ASN A 188 -16.87 34.35 -5.75
N ASP A 189 -17.06 33.47 -6.76
CA ASP A 189 -17.39 33.90 -8.11
C ASP A 189 -18.88 33.65 -8.40
N ASN A 190 -19.74 34.51 -7.77
CA ASN A 190 -21.09 34.89 -8.24
C ASN A 190 -21.40 36.30 -7.80
#